data_6ac561485c14a154073a2e9a690b378e
#
_entry.id   6ac561485c14a154073a2e9a690b378e
#
_cell.length_a   1.000
_cell.length_b   1.000
_cell.length_c   1.000
_cell.angle_alpha   90.00
_cell.angle_beta   90.00
_cell.angle_gamma   90.00
#
_symmetry.space_group_name_H-M   'P 1'
#
loop_
_entity.id
_entity.type
_entity.pdbx_description
1 polymer ?
#
loop_
_entity_poly.entity_id
_entity_poly.type
_entity_poly.pdbx_seq_one_letter_code
_entity_poly.pdbx_strand_id
1 'polypeptide(L)'
;MKRSMWLVAVALLALGAQGSPLKPEQVPAQATWFVHLDVEKLLASQVGAQILDAIKAEPKFSAQLDKIQTTVGVDLRKDIKGLSLFGPDAQKDHGVMVFSGLPNTDQLLAAVKSNPTHEEQADGGVTMHKWSDKGHDNYGTVLPGGVCLISGYAEAARVTAQVLHSGTGGLTAESALGGLAKDSGDCILRAAVDGNAGLPGGQPQAAVLKKVTSAALKLNERDGKVSAELTLNADAPASAAQIADVVRGLIAYGQLSEDIAPQWKQIAQAAAVTQNGAQVKLTAGCTAAELVDWIKKARGGKQQTKAVVPGSGT
;
A
#
# COMPACT_ATOMS: atom_id res chain seq x y z
N MET A 1 -5.69 49.07 12.38
CA MET A 1 -4.87 48.06 11.72
C MET A 1 -4.75 46.74 12.54
N LYS A 2 -5.82 46.21 13.17
CA LYS A 2 -5.80 44.95 13.98
C LYS A 2 -6.83 43.92 13.55
N ARG A 3 -7.55 44.09 12.43
CA ARG A 3 -8.56 43.14 11.93
C ARG A 3 -8.12 42.24 10.76
N SER A 4 -6.98 42.55 10.11
CA SER A 4 -6.50 41.77 8.95
C SER A 4 -5.61 40.60 9.31
N MET A 5 -5.12 40.51 10.54
CA MET A 5 -4.21 39.43 10.98
C MET A 5 -4.95 38.15 11.42
N TRP A 6 -6.25 38.25 11.72
CA TRP A 6 -7.06 37.08 12.10
C TRP A 6 -7.60 36.30 10.90
N LEU A 7 -7.75 36.93 9.73
CA LEU A 7 -8.20 36.26 8.52
C LEU A 7 -7.09 35.41 7.86
N VAL A 8 -5.82 35.74 8.07
CA VAL A 8 -4.68 34.96 7.59
C VAL A 8 -4.44 33.74 8.46
N ALA A 9 -4.71 33.80 9.78
CA ALA A 9 -4.56 32.68 10.69
C ALA A 9 -5.66 31.61 10.52
N VAL A 10 -6.88 32.03 10.12
CA VAL A 10 -7.99 31.08 9.86
C VAL A 10 -7.82 30.41 8.49
N ALA A 11 -7.19 31.05 7.51
CA ALA A 11 -6.87 30.44 6.21
C ALA A 11 -5.74 29.40 6.31
N LEU A 12 -4.84 29.51 7.29
CA LEU A 12 -3.78 28.52 7.55
C LEU A 12 -4.27 27.27 8.33
N LEU A 13 -5.42 27.36 9.00
CA LEU A 13 -6.06 26.21 9.67
C LEU A 13 -7.02 25.44 8.76
N ALA A 14 -7.34 25.96 7.59
CA ALA A 14 -8.16 25.29 6.57
C ALA A 14 -7.32 24.57 5.48
N LEU A 15 -6.00 24.61 5.57
CA LEU A 15 -5.12 23.67 4.87
C LEU A 15 -5.13 22.36 5.67
N GLY A 16 -6.30 21.69 5.65
CA GLY A 16 -6.38 20.29 6.03
C GLY A 16 -5.28 19.53 5.33
N ALA A 17 -4.62 18.62 6.03
CA ALA A 17 -3.58 17.77 5.49
C ALA A 17 -4.02 17.28 4.10
N GLN A 18 -3.49 17.93 3.06
CA GLN A 18 -3.74 17.48 1.70
C GLN A 18 -2.84 16.27 1.53
N GLY A 19 -3.42 15.08 1.72
CA GLY A 19 -2.70 13.85 1.54
C GLY A 19 -1.92 13.82 0.22
N SER A 20 -1.05 12.86 0.08
CA SER A 20 -0.28 12.62 -1.15
C SER A 20 -1.00 11.55 -2.00
N PRO A 21 -2.07 11.91 -2.75
CA PRO A 21 -2.84 10.94 -3.53
C PRO A 21 -1.98 10.36 -4.65
N LEU A 22 -2.17 9.07 -4.93
CA LEU A 22 -1.56 8.45 -6.10
C LEU A 22 -2.10 9.11 -7.37
N LYS A 23 -1.19 9.53 -8.22
CA LYS A 23 -1.50 10.01 -9.58
C LYS A 23 -1.22 8.90 -10.57
N PRO A 24 -2.19 8.50 -11.42
CA PRO A 24 -1.99 7.40 -12.38
C PRO A 24 -0.76 7.59 -13.25
N GLU A 25 -0.50 8.82 -13.70
CA GLU A 25 0.66 9.18 -14.52
C GLU A 25 2.03 8.96 -13.83
N GLN A 26 2.05 8.73 -12.51
CA GLN A 26 3.27 8.40 -11.76
C GLN A 26 3.55 6.89 -11.72
N VAL A 27 2.62 6.06 -12.13
CA VAL A 27 2.76 4.61 -12.21
C VAL A 27 3.11 4.24 -13.65
N PRO A 28 4.20 3.53 -13.94
CA PRO A 28 4.56 3.13 -15.30
C PRO A 28 3.44 2.39 -16.01
N ALA A 29 3.25 2.64 -17.31
CA ALA A 29 2.17 2.05 -18.12
C ALA A 29 2.21 0.51 -18.19
N GLN A 30 3.40 -0.10 -18.00
CA GLN A 30 3.57 -1.55 -17.94
C GLN A 30 3.29 -2.17 -16.58
N ALA A 31 2.94 -1.38 -15.56
CA ALA A 31 2.53 -1.92 -14.28
C ALA A 31 1.22 -2.72 -14.43
N THR A 32 1.18 -3.90 -13.83
CA THR A 32 -0.02 -4.74 -13.76
C THR A 32 -0.69 -4.70 -12.39
N TRP A 33 -0.03 -4.13 -11.40
CA TRP A 33 -0.57 -3.91 -10.06
C TRP A 33 0.07 -2.69 -9.40
N PHE A 34 -0.66 -2.11 -8.47
CA PHE A 34 -0.13 -1.11 -7.55
C PHE A 34 -0.77 -1.23 -6.16
N VAL A 35 -0.05 -0.74 -5.17
CA VAL A 35 -0.52 -0.44 -3.82
C VAL A 35 -0.05 0.97 -3.48
N HIS A 36 -0.93 1.80 -2.97
CA HIS A 36 -0.60 3.15 -2.49
C HIS A 36 -1.15 3.37 -1.09
N LEU A 37 -0.30 3.86 -0.21
CA LEU A 37 -0.62 4.29 1.13
C LEU A 37 -0.42 5.80 1.24
N ASP A 38 -1.50 6.54 1.49
CA ASP A 38 -1.43 7.94 1.87
C ASP A 38 -1.05 8.02 3.36
N VAL A 39 0.24 8.20 3.61
CA VAL A 39 0.81 8.16 4.97
C VAL A 39 0.36 9.38 5.77
N GLU A 40 0.20 10.55 5.15
CA GLU A 40 -0.33 11.74 5.81
C GLU A 40 -1.75 11.50 6.35
N LYS A 41 -2.64 10.94 5.53
CA LYS A 41 -4.00 10.58 5.95
C LYS A 41 -4.01 9.49 7.00
N LEU A 42 -3.16 8.46 6.83
CA LEU A 42 -3.04 7.41 7.84
C LEU A 42 -2.64 8.00 9.18
N LEU A 43 -1.62 8.85 9.23
CA LEU A 43 -1.13 9.45 10.48
C LEU A 43 -2.16 10.42 11.11
N ALA A 44 -3.00 11.06 10.29
CA ALA A 44 -4.09 11.90 10.76
C ALA A 44 -5.32 11.11 11.24
N SER A 45 -5.40 9.82 10.97
CA SER A 45 -6.52 8.95 11.32
C SER A 45 -6.39 8.37 12.74
N GLN A 46 -7.50 7.88 13.31
CA GLN A 46 -7.47 7.18 14.60
C GLN A 46 -6.70 5.87 14.53
N VAL A 47 -6.79 5.15 13.40
CA VAL A 47 -5.97 3.93 13.17
C VAL A 47 -4.49 4.28 13.21
N GLY A 48 -4.07 5.33 12.51
CA GLY A 48 -2.68 5.78 12.49
C GLY A 48 -2.18 6.20 13.86
N ALA A 49 -2.97 6.95 14.63
CA ALA A 49 -2.62 7.33 16.00
C ALA A 49 -2.37 6.10 16.88
N GLN A 50 -3.26 5.11 16.84
CA GLN A 50 -3.11 3.87 17.61
C GLN A 50 -1.94 3.00 17.13
N ILE A 51 -1.64 2.99 15.82
CA ILE A 51 -0.44 2.32 15.28
C ILE A 51 0.83 2.99 15.81
N LEU A 52 0.89 4.33 15.80
CA LEU A 52 2.03 5.08 16.35
C LEU A 52 2.23 4.81 17.84
N ASP A 53 1.15 4.75 18.61
CA ASP A 53 1.23 4.43 20.03
C ASP A 53 1.70 2.99 20.27
N ALA A 54 1.26 2.04 19.46
CA ALA A 54 1.76 0.66 19.49
C ALA A 54 3.25 0.56 19.11
N ILE A 55 3.73 1.38 18.18
CA ILE A 55 5.15 1.49 17.80
C ILE A 55 5.98 2.03 18.98
N LYS A 56 5.52 3.10 19.63
CA LYS A 56 6.18 3.69 20.79
C LYS A 56 6.26 2.73 21.97
N ALA A 57 5.22 1.91 22.14
CA ALA A 57 5.16 0.91 23.21
C ALA A 57 6.10 -0.30 22.98
N GLU A 58 6.70 -0.45 21.79
CA GLU A 58 7.61 -1.54 21.43
C GLU A 58 9.05 -1.02 21.29
N PRO A 59 9.90 -1.06 22.36
CA PRO A 59 11.22 -0.42 22.37
C PRO A 59 12.15 -0.89 21.24
N LYS A 60 12.10 -2.18 20.87
CA LYS A 60 12.96 -2.72 19.80
C LYS A 60 12.62 -2.11 18.44
N PHE A 61 11.33 -1.94 18.16
CA PHE A 61 10.89 -1.37 16.89
C PHE A 61 11.15 0.13 16.84
N SER A 62 10.87 0.84 17.93
CA SER A 62 11.23 2.27 18.05
C SER A 62 12.72 2.50 17.83
N ALA A 63 13.60 1.71 18.47
CA ALA A 63 15.05 1.81 18.29
C ALA A 63 15.48 1.53 16.83
N GLN A 64 14.80 0.65 16.10
CA GLN A 64 15.08 0.44 14.67
C GLN A 64 14.72 1.67 13.84
N LEU A 65 13.58 2.31 14.11
CA LEU A 65 13.18 3.55 13.42
C LEU A 65 14.16 4.69 13.72
N ASP A 66 14.60 4.82 14.98
CA ASP A 66 15.59 5.82 15.38
C ASP A 66 16.95 5.58 14.69
N LYS A 67 17.35 4.31 14.54
CA LYS A 67 18.55 3.95 13.78
C LYS A 67 18.41 4.33 12.30
N ILE A 68 17.28 4.07 11.68
CA ILE A 68 17.02 4.48 10.29
C ILE A 68 17.13 6.01 10.19
N GLN A 69 16.45 6.75 11.07
CA GLN A 69 16.50 8.21 11.08
C GLN A 69 17.95 8.71 11.22
N THR A 70 18.72 8.14 12.12
CA THR A 70 20.13 8.53 12.31
C THR A 70 21.00 8.21 11.11
N THR A 71 20.72 7.10 10.41
CA THR A 71 21.54 6.64 9.28
C THR A 71 21.22 7.39 7.99
N VAL A 72 19.93 7.55 7.67
CA VAL A 72 19.49 8.10 6.38
C VAL A 72 18.86 9.50 6.47
N GLY A 73 18.71 10.06 7.68
CA GLY A 73 18.16 11.40 7.89
C GLY A 73 16.65 11.51 7.72
N VAL A 74 15.93 10.37 7.58
CA VAL A 74 14.49 10.32 7.35
C VAL A 74 13.78 9.67 8.54
N ASP A 75 12.87 10.38 9.18
CA ASP A 75 11.99 9.81 10.19
C ASP A 75 10.74 9.22 9.55
N LEU A 76 10.69 7.90 9.42
CA LEU A 76 9.57 7.19 8.78
C LEU A 76 8.21 7.43 9.47
N ARG A 77 8.19 7.98 10.69
CA ARG A 77 6.97 8.28 11.46
C ARG A 77 6.32 9.61 11.06
N LYS A 78 7.02 10.49 10.32
CA LYS A 78 6.52 11.84 10.02
C LYS A 78 6.98 12.42 8.69
N ASP A 79 8.10 11.94 8.13
CA ASP A 79 8.73 12.58 6.97
C ASP A 79 8.22 12.00 5.64
N ILE A 80 7.51 10.86 5.66
CA ILE A 80 6.93 10.25 4.48
C ILE A 80 5.47 10.71 4.34
N LYS A 81 5.11 11.26 3.18
CA LYS A 81 3.74 11.65 2.87
C LYS A 81 2.97 10.55 2.14
N GLY A 82 3.63 9.82 1.27
CA GLY A 82 3.04 8.73 0.52
C GLY A 82 4.04 7.60 0.25
N LEU A 83 3.52 6.38 0.21
CA LEU A 83 4.25 5.18 -0.15
C LEU A 83 3.50 4.47 -1.28
N SER A 84 4.16 4.28 -2.42
CA SER A 84 3.60 3.54 -3.54
C SER A 84 4.47 2.32 -3.84
N LEU A 85 3.83 1.20 -4.11
CA LEU A 85 4.46 -0.01 -4.62
C LEU A 85 3.73 -0.40 -5.90
N PHE A 86 4.46 -0.78 -6.93
CA PHE A 86 3.90 -1.29 -8.17
C PHE A 86 4.91 -2.14 -8.93
N GLY A 87 4.46 -2.93 -9.87
CA GLY A 87 5.33 -3.78 -10.68
C GLY A 87 4.68 -4.27 -11.95
N PRO A 88 5.50 -4.76 -12.90
CA PRO A 88 5.03 -5.31 -14.16
C PRO A 88 4.44 -6.72 -14.02
N ASP A 89 4.76 -7.41 -12.95
CA ASP A 89 4.34 -8.78 -12.66
C ASP A 89 4.38 -9.07 -11.16
N ALA A 90 4.04 -10.30 -10.76
CA ALA A 90 4.04 -10.76 -9.36
C ALA A 90 5.37 -11.40 -8.94
N GLN A 91 6.45 -11.29 -9.72
CA GLN A 91 7.73 -11.85 -9.33
C GLN A 91 8.33 -11.08 -8.17
N LYS A 92 8.92 -11.83 -7.25
CA LYS A 92 9.66 -11.24 -6.14
C LYS A 92 10.80 -10.37 -6.71
N ASP A 93 11.01 -9.23 -6.10
CA ASP A 93 12.04 -8.25 -6.44
C ASP A 93 11.77 -7.40 -7.72
N HIS A 94 10.72 -7.70 -8.54
CA HIS A 94 10.32 -6.86 -9.69
C HIS A 94 9.51 -5.62 -9.30
N GLY A 95 9.07 -5.54 -8.05
CA GLY A 95 8.36 -4.37 -7.55
C GLY A 95 9.26 -3.15 -7.39
N VAL A 96 8.69 -1.98 -7.60
CA VAL A 96 9.30 -0.69 -7.29
C VAL A 96 8.58 -0.09 -6.11
N MET A 97 9.33 0.39 -5.13
CA MET A 97 8.84 1.16 -3.99
C MET A 97 9.20 2.62 -4.20
N VAL A 98 8.21 3.50 -4.09
CA VAL A 98 8.36 4.95 -4.23
C VAL A 98 7.89 5.62 -2.96
N PHE A 99 8.78 6.40 -2.36
CA PHE A 99 8.50 7.27 -1.22
C PHE A 99 8.34 8.71 -1.72
N SER A 100 7.36 9.43 -1.21
CA SER A 100 7.13 10.83 -1.53
C SER A 100 7.09 11.70 -0.28
N GLY A 101 7.45 12.98 -0.44
CA GLY A 101 7.40 13.98 0.61
C GLY A 101 8.62 14.01 1.53
N LEU A 102 9.73 13.38 1.14
CA LEU A 102 10.96 13.39 1.93
C LEU A 102 11.53 14.84 2.01
N PRO A 103 11.75 15.36 3.23
CA PRO A 103 12.17 16.77 3.39
C PRO A 103 13.64 17.01 3.04
N ASN A 104 14.48 16.00 3.26
CA ASN A 104 15.91 16.04 2.97
C ASN A 104 16.37 14.66 2.50
N THR A 105 16.93 14.62 1.30
CA THR A 105 17.39 13.38 0.68
C THR A 105 18.90 13.27 0.59
N ASP A 106 19.65 14.29 0.98
CA ASP A 106 21.12 14.33 0.86
C ASP A 106 21.78 13.28 1.74
N GLN A 107 21.31 13.14 2.99
CA GLN A 107 21.85 12.14 3.91
C GLN A 107 21.50 10.72 3.46
N LEU A 108 20.30 10.50 2.92
CA LEU A 108 19.90 9.24 2.30
C LEU A 108 20.83 8.89 1.15
N LEU A 109 21.08 9.83 0.26
CA LEU A 109 21.98 9.66 -0.88
C LEU A 109 23.42 9.43 -0.41
N ALA A 110 23.89 10.16 0.59
CA ALA A 110 25.23 9.95 1.17
C ALA A 110 25.35 8.54 1.78
N ALA A 111 24.31 8.03 2.44
CA ALA A 111 24.30 6.67 2.97
C ALA A 111 24.41 5.62 1.87
N VAL A 112 23.68 5.79 0.76
CA VAL A 112 23.80 4.90 -0.42
C VAL A 112 25.20 4.96 -1.03
N LYS A 113 25.75 6.16 -1.24
CA LYS A 113 27.08 6.39 -1.80
C LYS A 113 28.21 5.84 -0.93
N SER A 114 28.00 5.73 0.39
CA SER A 114 28.99 5.13 1.30
C SER A 114 29.07 3.61 1.22
N ASN A 115 28.16 2.95 0.51
CA ASN A 115 28.19 1.50 0.32
C ASN A 115 29.38 1.11 -0.56
N PRO A 116 30.22 0.12 -0.16
CA PRO A 116 31.42 -0.26 -0.93
C PRO A 116 31.15 -0.78 -2.34
N THR A 117 29.92 -1.24 -2.60
CA THR A 117 29.49 -1.74 -3.93
C THR A 117 28.71 -0.71 -4.73
N HIS A 118 28.72 0.56 -4.27
CA HIS A 118 27.96 1.61 -4.93
C HIS A 118 28.51 1.94 -6.31
N GLU A 119 27.63 2.02 -7.28
CA GLU A 119 27.86 2.44 -8.66
C GLU A 119 26.84 3.51 -9.06
N GLU A 120 27.24 4.46 -9.90
CA GLU A 120 26.36 5.48 -10.48
C GLU A 120 26.29 5.30 -12.00
N GLN A 121 25.08 5.44 -12.54
CA GLN A 121 24.82 5.45 -13.98
C GLN A 121 23.86 6.57 -14.34
N ALA A 122 24.25 7.43 -15.27
CA ALA A 122 23.35 8.44 -15.83
C ALA A 122 22.46 7.78 -16.91
N ASP A 123 21.13 8.00 -16.81
CA ASP A 123 20.16 7.51 -17.79
C ASP A 123 19.01 8.51 -17.94
N GLY A 124 18.80 9.04 -19.16
CA GLY A 124 17.67 9.90 -19.47
C GLY A 124 17.56 11.17 -18.60
N GLY A 125 18.69 11.74 -18.15
CA GLY A 125 18.69 12.92 -17.27
C GLY A 125 18.53 12.59 -15.77
N VAL A 126 18.45 11.32 -15.42
CA VAL A 126 18.39 10.84 -14.02
C VAL A 126 19.68 10.11 -13.68
N THR A 127 20.21 10.33 -12.48
CA THR A 127 21.33 9.52 -11.95
C THR A 127 20.74 8.33 -11.18
N MET A 128 20.95 7.14 -11.71
CA MET A 128 20.60 5.88 -11.05
C MET A 128 21.76 5.42 -10.17
N HIS A 129 21.45 4.92 -8.98
CA HIS A 129 22.40 4.34 -8.03
C HIS A 129 22.15 2.84 -7.94
N LYS A 130 23.22 2.05 -8.01
CA LYS A 130 23.21 0.62 -7.74
C LYS A 130 24.05 0.35 -6.50
N TRP A 131 23.59 -0.53 -5.63
CA TRP A 131 24.36 -1.04 -4.49
C TRP A 131 23.88 -2.45 -4.11
N SER A 132 24.75 -3.24 -3.48
CA SER A 132 24.38 -4.56 -2.97
C SER A 132 24.27 -4.57 -1.45
N ASP A 133 23.24 -5.22 -0.93
CA ASP A 133 23.09 -5.53 0.49
C ASP A 133 22.81 -7.03 0.64
N LYS A 134 23.63 -7.72 1.43
CA LYS A 134 23.50 -9.17 1.71
C LYS A 134 23.41 -10.04 0.46
N GLY A 135 24.09 -9.64 -0.62
CA GLY A 135 24.11 -10.36 -1.89
C GLY A 135 22.94 -10.09 -2.82
N HIS A 136 22.09 -9.11 -2.49
CA HIS A 136 20.99 -8.64 -3.34
C HIS A 136 21.34 -7.25 -3.89
N ASP A 137 21.25 -7.10 -5.20
CA ASP A 137 21.39 -5.81 -5.86
C ASP A 137 20.14 -4.96 -5.65
N ASN A 138 20.36 -3.68 -5.39
CA ASN A 138 19.31 -2.66 -5.29
C ASN A 138 19.62 -1.55 -6.28
N TYR A 139 18.58 -1.00 -6.86
CA TYR A 139 18.60 0.10 -7.81
C TYR A 139 17.69 1.20 -7.33
N GLY A 140 18.15 2.42 -7.33
CA GLY A 140 17.31 3.53 -6.85
C GLY A 140 17.81 4.88 -7.31
N THR A 141 17.00 5.89 -7.08
CA THR A 141 17.34 7.29 -7.31
C THR A 141 16.53 8.21 -6.41
N VAL A 142 17.03 9.43 -6.30
CA VAL A 142 16.34 10.54 -5.65
C VAL A 142 16.01 11.57 -6.73
N LEU A 143 14.74 11.96 -6.79
CA LEU A 143 14.21 12.91 -7.74
C LEU A 143 13.81 14.22 -7.05
N PRO A 144 13.70 15.34 -7.79
CA PRO A 144 13.22 16.61 -7.26
C PRO A 144 11.87 16.46 -6.55
N GLY A 145 11.61 17.30 -5.54
CA GLY A 145 10.37 17.26 -4.76
C GLY A 145 10.33 16.21 -3.64
N GLY A 146 11.49 15.64 -3.27
CA GLY A 146 11.56 14.69 -2.17
C GLY A 146 10.96 13.32 -2.53
N VAL A 147 11.14 12.90 -3.77
CA VAL A 147 10.73 11.56 -4.24
C VAL A 147 11.95 10.66 -4.29
N CYS A 148 11.85 9.47 -3.68
CA CYS A 148 12.87 8.44 -3.72
C CYS A 148 12.25 7.14 -4.20
N LEU A 149 12.92 6.42 -5.09
CA LEU A 149 12.51 5.08 -5.49
C LEU A 149 13.62 4.06 -5.22
N ILE A 150 13.20 2.81 -4.99
CA ILE A 150 14.08 1.65 -4.83
C ILE A 150 13.41 0.41 -5.43
N SER A 151 14.21 -0.45 -6.06
CA SER A 151 13.79 -1.75 -6.62
C SER A 151 14.95 -2.74 -6.58
N GLY A 152 14.66 -4.03 -6.50
CA GLY A 152 15.62 -5.10 -6.77
C GLY A 152 15.82 -5.37 -8.26
N TYR A 153 15.05 -4.75 -9.14
CA TYR A 153 15.07 -4.99 -10.59
C TYR A 153 15.43 -3.71 -11.34
N ALA A 154 16.59 -3.74 -12.01
CA ALA A 154 17.16 -2.56 -12.66
C ALA A 154 16.23 -1.90 -13.68
N GLU A 155 15.58 -2.70 -14.54
CA GLU A 155 14.69 -2.18 -15.58
C GLU A 155 13.45 -1.50 -15.02
N ALA A 156 12.81 -2.08 -13.98
CA ALA A 156 11.68 -1.45 -13.33
C ALA A 156 12.06 -0.14 -12.64
N ALA A 157 13.22 -0.10 -11.96
CA ALA A 157 13.75 1.12 -11.38
C ALA A 157 13.99 2.22 -12.42
N ARG A 158 14.64 1.86 -13.54
CA ARG A 158 14.96 2.76 -14.65
C ARG A 158 13.70 3.36 -15.27
N VAL A 159 12.76 2.51 -15.65
CA VAL A 159 11.50 2.97 -16.28
C VAL A 159 10.71 3.86 -15.33
N THR A 160 10.62 3.48 -14.04
CA THR A 160 9.95 4.30 -13.05
C THR A 160 10.62 5.66 -12.87
N ALA A 161 11.96 5.70 -12.82
CA ALA A 161 12.69 6.95 -12.71
C ALA A 161 12.40 7.88 -13.88
N GLN A 162 12.37 7.36 -15.09
CA GLN A 162 12.05 8.11 -16.30
C GLN A 162 10.60 8.63 -16.29
N VAL A 163 9.63 7.81 -15.91
CA VAL A 163 8.21 8.22 -15.79
C VAL A 163 8.07 9.34 -14.78
N LEU A 164 8.65 9.21 -13.61
CA LEU A 164 8.57 10.22 -12.54
C LEU A 164 9.32 11.51 -12.89
N HIS A 165 10.43 11.42 -13.65
CA HIS A 165 11.23 12.57 -14.06
C HIS A 165 10.60 13.34 -15.23
N SER A 166 10.15 12.63 -16.26
CA SER A 166 9.59 13.23 -17.49
C SER A 166 8.11 13.56 -17.40
N GLY A 167 7.37 12.93 -16.50
CA GLY A 167 5.90 13.00 -16.45
C GLY A 167 5.19 12.29 -17.60
N THR A 168 5.91 11.43 -18.35
CA THR A 168 5.36 10.70 -19.51
C THR A 168 5.61 9.19 -19.37
N GLY A 169 4.79 8.37 -20.05
CA GLY A 169 4.90 6.91 -19.99
C GLY A 169 4.23 6.26 -18.77
N GLY A 170 3.46 7.03 -18.02
CA GLY A 170 2.62 6.53 -16.94
C GLY A 170 1.28 5.98 -17.43
N LEU A 171 0.51 5.41 -16.50
CA LEU A 171 -0.84 4.94 -16.76
C LEU A 171 -1.72 6.10 -17.25
N THR A 172 -2.58 5.81 -18.22
CA THR A 172 -3.64 6.75 -18.64
C THR A 172 -4.95 6.40 -17.94
N ALA A 173 -5.84 7.40 -17.80
CA ALA A 173 -7.14 7.20 -17.16
C ALA A 173 -8.03 6.16 -17.89
N GLU A 174 -7.73 5.91 -19.15
CA GLU A 174 -8.46 4.98 -20.04
C GLU A 174 -7.94 3.53 -19.88
N SER A 175 -6.73 3.32 -19.36
CA SER A 175 -6.24 1.98 -19.08
C SER A 175 -7.01 1.37 -17.89
N ALA A 176 -7.19 0.05 -17.88
CA ALA A 176 -7.92 -0.65 -16.81
C ALA A 176 -7.37 -0.29 -15.42
N LEU A 177 -6.06 -0.39 -15.24
CA LEU A 177 -5.40 -0.08 -13.97
C LEU A 177 -5.42 1.42 -13.66
N GLY A 178 -5.26 2.29 -14.68
CA GLY A 178 -5.31 3.74 -14.51
C GLY A 178 -6.70 4.25 -14.13
N GLY A 179 -7.75 3.69 -14.69
CA GLY A 179 -9.13 3.96 -14.28
C GLY A 179 -9.36 3.63 -12.79
N LEU A 180 -8.81 2.50 -12.32
CA LEU A 180 -8.85 2.11 -10.91
C LEU A 180 -7.98 3.01 -10.02
N ALA A 181 -6.89 3.57 -10.54
CA ALA A 181 -6.03 4.50 -9.84
C ALA A 181 -6.63 5.91 -9.73
N LYS A 182 -7.37 6.37 -10.76
CA LYS A 182 -7.91 7.74 -10.87
C LYS A 182 -8.94 8.08 -9.81
N ASP A 183 -9.77 7.13 -9.40
CA ASP A 183 -10.79 7.35 -8.38
C ASP A 183 -10.13 7.52 -7.00
N SER A 184 -9.62 8.72 -6.80
CA SER A 184 -8.80 9.08 -5.66
C SER A 184 -9.59 9.67 -4.50
N GLY A 185 -10.85 9.32 -4.32
CA GLY A 185 -11.59 9.75 -3.13
C GLY A 185 -10.73 9.78 -1.86
N ASP A 186 -11.30 10.14 -0.77
CA ASP A 186 -10.63 10.23 0.54
C ASP A 186 -10.20 8.85 1.04
N CYS A 187 -9.04 8.36 0.58
CA CYS A 187 -8.59 6.97 0.72
C CYS A 187 -7.22 6.91 1.43
N ILE A 188 -7.13 6.15 2.52
CA ILE A 188 -5.87 5.91 3.24
C ILE A 188 -5.02 4.90 2.48
N LEU A 189 -5.63 3.79 2.03
CA LEU A 189 -4.94 2.77 1.25
C LEU A 189 -5.74 2.45 -0.01
N ARG A 190 -5.03 2.32 -1.09
CA ARG A 190 -5.55 1.87 -2.38
C ARG A 190 -4.64 0.80 -2.95
N ALA A 191 -5.24 -0.27 -3.46
CA ALA A 191 -4.54 -1.28 -4.22
C ALA A 191 -5.37 -1.66 -5.44
N ALA A 192 -4.72 -1.99 -6.54
CA ALA A 192 -5.38 -2.55 -7.71
C ALA A 192 -4.46 -3.52 -8.43
N VAL A 193 -5.08 -4.45 -9.14
CA VAL A 193 -4.41 -5.41 -10.00
C VAL A 193 -5.21 -5.56 -11.29
N ASP A 194 -4.50 -5.57 -12.41
CA ASP A 194 -5.04 -5.87 -13.73
C ASP A 194 -4.73 -7.32 -14.09
N GLY A 195 -5.74 -8.04 -14.58
CA GLY A 195 -5.63 -9.46 -14.90
C GLY A 195 -5.67 -10.39 -13.70
N ASN A 196 -5.44 -11.69 -13.96
CA ASN A 196 -5.44 -12.76 -12.95
C ASN A 196 -4.09 -12.91 -12.22
N ALA A 197 -3.28 -11.87 -12.16
CA ALA A 197 -1.96 -11.92 -11.54
C ALA A 197 -2.07 -12.30 -10.07
N GLY A 198 -1.74 -13.53 -9.75
CA GLY A 198 -1.53 -13.99 -8.36
C GLY A 198 -2.74 -14.55 -7.63
N LEU A 199 -3.86 -14.83 -8.28
CA LEU A 199 -4.94 -15.57 -7.61
C LEU A 199 -4.52 -17.04 -7.38
N PRO A 200 -4.61 -17.58 -6.14
CA PRO A 200 -4.20 -18.95 -5.84
C PRO A 200 -5.05 -19.94 -6.64
N GLY A 201 -4.39 -20.72 -7.52
CA GLY A 201 -5.02 -21.81 -8.24
C GLY A 201 -5.15 -23.06 -7.37
N GLY A 202 -6.15 -23.89 -7.65
CA GLY A 202 -6.25 -25.25 -7.10
C GLY A 202 -7.55 -25.61 -6.38
N GLN A 203 -8.44 -24.66 -6.11
CA GLN A 203 -9.77 -24.95 -5.55
C GLN A 203 -10.88 -24.73 -6.58
N PRO A 204 -12.03 -25.43 -6.50
CA PRO A 204 -13.16 -25.23 -7.44
C PRO A 204 -13.63 -23.77 -7.54
N GLN A 205 -13.57 -23.03 -6.43
CA GLN A 205 -13.88 -21.59 -6.38
C GLN A 205 -12.90 -20.76 -7.21
N ALA A 206 -11.65 -21.23 -7.41
CA ALA A 206 -10.66 -20.55 -8.23
C ALA A 206 -11.07 -20.48 -9.72
N ALA A 207 -11.91 -21.39 -10.21
CA ALA A 207 -12.39 -21.36 -11.60
C ALA A 207 -13.28 -20.14 -11.86
N VAL A 208 -14.13 -19.76 -10.89
CA VAL A 208 -14.97 -18.56 -10.98
C VAL A 208 -14.11 -17.28 -10.84
N LEU A 209 -13.13 -17.29 -9.94
CA LEU A 209 -12.22 -16.15 -9.74
C LEU A 209 -11.32 -15.89 -10.97
N LYS A 210 -11.04 -16.89 -11.79
CA LYS A 210 -10.31 -16.71 -13.08
C LYS A 210 -11.04 -15.82 -14.08
N LYS A 211 -12.34 -15.57 -13.87
CA LYS A 211 -13.14 -14.65 -14.70
C LYS A 211 -13.02 -13.19 -14.25
N VAL A 212 -12.31 -12.92 -13.15
CA VAL A 212 -12.00 -11.56 -12.72
C VAL A 212 -10.93 -10.99 -13.65
N THR A 213 -11.22 -9.89 -14.31
CA THR A 213 -10.29 -9.19 -15.22
C THR A 213 -9.47 -8.13 -14.50
N SER A 214 -10.00 -7.56 -13.41
CA SER A 214 -9.26 -6.66 -12.54
C SER A 214 -9.91 -6.58 -11.16
N ALA A 215 -9.12 -6.20 -10.17
CA ALA A 215 -9.60 -5.99 -8.81
C ALA A 215 -9.02 -4.70 -8.22
N ALA A 216 -9.81 -4.02 -7.37
CA ALA A 216 -9.34 -2.85 -6.61
C ALA A 216 -9.84 -2.92 -5.17
N LEU A 217 -8.97 -2.54 -4.25
CA LEU A 217 -9.25 -2.41 -2.82
C LEU A 217 -9.05 -0.96 -2.40
N LYS A 218 -10.00 -0.42 -1.64
CA LYS A 218 -9.90 0.89 -0.98
C LYS A 218 -10.12 0.71 0.51
N LEU A 219 -9.33 1.40 1.34
CA LEU A 219 -9.53 1.54 2.77
C LEU A 219 -9.64 3.01 3.13
N ASN A 220 -10.69 3.36 3.84
CA ASN A 220 -10.95 4.71 4.34
C ASN A 220 -11.21 4.68 5.84
N GLU A 221 -10.97 5.81 6.49
CA GLU A 221 -11.45 6.04 7.84
C GLU A 221 -12.17 7.40 7.88
N ARG A 222 -13.36 7.40 8.45
CA ARG A 222 -14.12 8.61 8.75
C ARG A 222 -14.77 8.47 10.12
N ASP A 223 -14.54 9.45 10.99
CA ASP A 223 -15.11 9.50 12.34
C ASP A 223 -14.86 8.21 13.16
N GLY A 224 -13.64 7.65 13.05
CA GLY A 224 -13.25 6.43 13.75
C GLY A 224 -13.88 5.14 13.19
N LYS A 225 -14.56 5.22 12.05
CA LYS A 225 -15.08 4.06 11.31
C LYS A 225 -14.21 3.78 10.11
N VAL A 226 -13.64 2.59 10.07
CA VAL A 226 -12.88 2.09 8.93
C VAL A 226 -13.83 1.39 7.99
N SER A 227 -13.77 1.73 6.72
CA SER A 227 -14.49 1.06 5.64
C SER A 227 -13.53 0.48 4.62
N ALA A 228 -13.80 -0.75 4.19
CA ALA A 228 -13.12 -1.43 3.09
C ALA A 228 -14.11 -1.59 1.93
N GLU A 229 -13.64 -1.30 0.72
CA GLU A 229 -14.37 -1.56 -0.52
C GLU A 229 -13.48 -2.37 -1.44
N LEU A 230 -13.91 -3.60 -1.78
CA LEU A 230 -13.29 -4.43 -2.80
C LEU A 230 -14.19 -4.43 -4.04
N THR A 231 -13.64 -3.99 -5.16
CA THR A 231 -14.30 -4.02 -6.47
C THR A 231 -13.65 -5.11 -7.31
N LEU A 232 -14.44 -5.99 -7.89
CA LEU A 232 -14.01 -7.04 -8.83
C LEU A 232 -14.70 -6.78 -10.16
N ASN A 233 -13.95 -6.61 -11.23
CA ASN A 233 -14.48 -6.53 -12.59
C ASN A 233 -14.37 -7.91 -13.24
N ALA A 234 -15.43 -8.36 -13.87
CA ALA A 234 -15.50 -9.64 -14.56
C ALA A 234 -15.51 -9.45 -16.08
N ASP A 235 -15.23 -10.53 -16.79
CA ASP A 235 -15.27 -10.58 -18.27
C ASP A 235 -16.69 -10.39 -18.85
N ALA A 236 -17.74 -10.71 -18.07
CA ALA A 236 -19.13 -10.58 -18.48
C ALA A 236 -20.07 -10.40 -17.27
N PRO A 237 -21.28 -9.83 -17.45
CA PRO A 237 -22.28 -9.71 -16.39
C PRO A 237 -22.69 -11.06 -15.76
N ALA A 238 -22.77 -12.14 -16.57
CA ALA A 238 -23.07 -13.47 -16.08
C ALA A 238 -21.96 -14.02 -15.16
N SER A 239 -20.70 -13.74 -15.48
CA SER A 239 -19.56 -14.08 -14.63
C SER A 239 -19.57 -13.28 -13.32
N ALA A 240 -19.91 -11.99 -13.38
CA ALA A 240 -20.07 -11.16 -12.19
C ALA A 240 -21.16 -11.71 -11.26
N ALA A 241 -22.29 -12.20 -11.79
CA ALA A 241 -23.32 -12.83 -10.97
C ALA A 241 -22.77 -14.06 -10.23
N GLN A 242 -22.05 -14.93 -10.91
CA GLN A 242 -21.42 -16.11 -10.31
C GLN A 242 -20.39 -15.74 -9.25
N ILE A 243 -19.57 -14.72 -9.50
CA ILE A 243 -18.60 -14.20 -8.52
C ILE A 243 -19.33 -13.68 -7.28
N ALA A 244 -20.39 -12.88 -7.47
CA ALA A 244 -21.18 -12.35 -6.36
C ALA A 244 -21.80 -13.46 -5.49
N ASP A 245 -22.31 -14.54 -6.10
CA ASP A 245 -22.87 -15.67 -5.37
C ASP A 245 -21.80 -16.46 -4.60
N VAL A 246 -20.62 -16.67 -5.19
CA VAL A 246 -19.48 -17.27 -4.49
C VAL A 246 -19.05 -16.41 -3.30
N VAL A 247 -18.95 -15.09 -3.46
CA VAL A 247 -18.58 -14.17 -2.37
C VAL A 247 -19.62 -14.18 -1.27
N ARG A 248 -20.92 -14.16 -1.59
CA ARG A 248 -22.00 -14.28 -0.60
C ARG A 248 -21.92 -15.62 0.16
N GLY A 249 -21.65 -16.71 -0.54
CA GLY A 249 -21.46 -18.03 0.06
C GLY A 249 -20.26 -18.06 1.04
N LEU A 250 -19.15 -17.44 0.68
CA LEU A 250 -17.98 -17.34 1.56
C LEU A 250 -18.27 -16.49 2.81
N ILE A 251 -19.02 -15.39 2.66
CA ILE A 251 -19.45 -14.56 3.78
C ILE A 251 -20.37 -15.37 4.72
N ALA A 252 -21.36 -16.09 4.18
CA ALA A 252 -22.26 -16.92 4.96
C ALA A 252 -21.49 -18.05 5.69
N TYR A 253 -20.56 -18.71 5.02
CA TYR A 253 -19.67 -19.68 5.65
C TYR A 253 -18.87 -19.06 6.80
N GLY A 254 -18.29 -17.87 6.59
CA GLY A 254 -17.55 -17.15 7.62
C GLY A 254 -18.38 -16.76 8.86
N GLN A 255 -19.68 -16.53 8.67
CA GLN A 255 -20.61 -16.24 9.79
C GLN A 255 -20.94 -17.50 10.61
N LEU A 256 -21.07 -18.64 9.97
CA LEU A 256 -21.53 -19.90 10.56
C LEU A 256 -20.41 -20.77 11.10
N SER A 257 -19.20 -20.72 10.54
CA SER A 257 -18.09 -21.58 10.93
C SER A 257 -17.60 -21.28 12.34
N GLU A 258 -17.48 -22.30 13.19
CA GLU A 258 -16.94 -22.19 14.54
C GLU A 258 -15.42 -21.98 14.57
N ASP A 259 -14.72 -22.47 13.53
CA ASP A 259 -13.25 -22.39 13.40
C ASP A 259 -12.76 -21.01 13.00
N ILE A 260 -13.65 -20.10 12.60
CA ILE A 260 -13.28 -18.75 12.18
C ILE A 260 -13.23 -17.82 13.39
N ALA A 261 -12.09 -17.12 13.51
CA ALA A 261 -11.87 -16.21 14.61
C ALA A 261 -12.98 -15.12 14.68
N PRO A 262 -13.43 -14.74 15.91
CA PRO A 262 -14.58 -13.84 16.12
C PRO A 262 -14.52 -12.53 15.31
N GLN A 263 -13.34 -11.97 15.14
CA GLN A 263 -13.14 -10.75 14.35
C GLN A 263 -13.57 -10.89 12.88
N TRP A 264 -13.30 -12.05 12.27
CA TRP A 264 -13.73 -12.30 10.90
C TRP A 264 -15.25 -12.49 10.80
N LYS A 265 -15.88 -13.04 11.83
CA LYS A 265 -17.35 -13.11 11.90
C LYS A 265 -17.97 -11.72 11.93
N GLN A 266 -17.39 -10.78 12.70
CA GLN A 266 -17.85 -9.38 12.74
C GLN A 266 -17.72 -8.70 11.37
N ILE A 267 -16.59 -8.88 10.68
CA ILE A 267 -16.39 -8.36 9.31
C ILE A 267 -17.44 -8.98 8.36
N ALA A 268 -17.66 -10.29 8.44
CA ALA A 268 -18.63 -10.98 7.61
C ALA A 268 -20.08 -10.51 7.87
N GLN A 269 -20.43 -10.19 9.12
CA GLN A 269 -21.73 -9.62 9.46
C GLN A 269 -21.95 -8.21 8.90
N ALA A 270 -20.90 -7.40 8.84
CA ALA A 270 -20.95 -6.04 8.29
C ALA A 270 -20.76 -6.01 6.75
N ALA A 271 -20.51 -7.16 6.13
CA ALA A 271 -20.22 -7.22 4.71
C ALA A 271 -21.49 -7.16 3.85
N ALA A 272 -21.45 -6.35 2.79
CA ALA A 272 -22.50 -6.26 1.78
C ALA A 272 -21.92 -6.49 0.39
N VAL A 273 -22.62 -7.28 -0.44
CA VAL A 273 -22.23 -7.60 -1.82
C VAL A 273 -23.28 -7.06 -2.77
N THR A 274 -22.86 -6.19 -3.68
CA THR A 274 -23.67 -5.66 -4.77
C THR A 274 -23.07 -6.04 -6.12
N GLN A 275 -23.91 -6.15 -7.15
CA GLN A 275 -23.48 -6.36 -8.53
C GLN A 275 -24.12 -5.30 -9.41
N ASN A 276 -23.32 -4.75 -10.33
CA ASN A 276 -23.82 -3.84 -11.37
C ASN A 276 -23.11 -4.18 -12.70
N GLY A 277 -23.85 -4.70 -13.66
CA GLY A 277 -23.27 -5.18 -14.92
C GLY A 277 -22.20 -6.23 -14.65
N ALA A 278 -21.00 -6.03 -15.18
CA ALA A 278 -19.84 -6.91 -15.00
C ALA A 278 -19.03 -6.62 -13.73
N GLN A 279 -19.50 -5.74 -12.85
CA GLN A 279 -18.78 -5.37 -11.64
C GLN A 279 -19.47 -5.95 -10.40
N VAL A 280 -18.67 -6.51 -9.49
CA VAL A 280 -19.06 -6.93 -8.14
C VAL A 280 -18.33 -6.04 -7.13
N LYS A 281 -19.10 -5.48 -6.20
CA LYS A 281 -18.57 -4.66 -5.12
C LYS A 281 -18.89 -5.32 -3.78
N LEU A 282 -17.86 -5.54 -2.97
CA LEU A 282 -17.94 -5.98 -1.58
C LEU A 282 -17.53 -4.81 -0.70
N THR A 283 -18.41 -4.45 0.24
CA THR A 283 -18.11 -3.45 1.28
C THR A 283 -18.15 -4.11 2.64
N ALA A 284 -17.25 -3.71 3.52
CA ALA A 284 -17.21 -4.12 4.92
C ALA A 284 -16.68 -2.97 5.77
N GLY A 285 -16.95 -3.01 7.09
CA GLY A 285 -16.45 -1.97 7.98
C GLY A 285 -16.28 -2.46 9.41
N CYS A 286 -15.47 -1.73 10.17
CA CYS A 286 -15.26 -1.92 11.60
C CYS A 286 -14.86 -0.57 12.23
N THR A 287 -14.75 -0.52 13.54
CA THR A 287 -14.16 0.65 14.21
C THR A 287 -12.64 0.62 14.12
N ALA A 288 -12.00 1.80 14.21
CA ALA A 288 -10.55 1.91 14.26
C ALA A 288 -9.96 1.09 15.43
N ALA A 289 -10.62 1.08 16.57
CA ALA A 289 -10.21 0.33 17.76
C ALA A 289 -10.23 -1.18 17.52
N GLU A 290 -11.29 -1.71 16.91
CA GLU A 290 -11.40 -3.13 16.54
C GLU A 290 -10.29 -3.53 15.57
N LEU A 291 -10.04 -2.73 14.51
CA LEU A 291 -8.99 -3.01 13.54
C LEU A 291 -7.61 -3.11 14.19
N VAL A 292 -7.28 -2.15 15.07
CA VAL A 292 -5.98 -2.14 15.76
C VAL A 292 -5.86 -3.30 16.74
N ASP A 293 -6.92 -3.65 17.45
CA ASP A 293 -6.92 -4.83 18.33
C ASP A 293 -6.69 -6.12 17.54
N TRP A 294 -7.29 -6.26 16.36
CA TRP A 294 -7.05 -7.42 15.48
C TRP A 294 -5.60 -7.47 14.99
N ILE A 295 -5.02 -6.33 14.60
CA ILE A 295 -3.61 -6.26 14.19
C ILE A 295 -2.68 -6.70 15.34
N LYS A 296 -2.95 -6.25 16.58
CA LYS A 296 -2.18 -6.64 17.75
C LYS A 296 -2.28 -8.15 18.03
N LYS A 297 -3.48 -8.72 17.97
CA LYS A 297 -3.72 -10.16 18.16
C LYS A 297 -3.03 -11.02 17.08
N ALA A 298 -3.08 -10.60 15.82
CA ALA A 298 -2.42 -11.30 14.72
C ALA A 298 -0.89 -11.33 14.86
N ARG A 299 -0.29 -10.28 15.43
CA ARG A 299 1.15 -10.23 15.74
C ARG A 299 1.51 -11.12 16.93
N GLY A 300 0.72 -11.11 17.99
CA GLY A 300 0.94 -11.92 19.20
C GLY A 300 0.88 -13.43 18.93
N GLY A 301 -0.01 -13.88 18.05
CA GLY A 301 -0.14 -15.30 17.69
C GLY A 301 1.07 -15.90 16.96
N LYS A 302 1.82 -15.08 16.20
CA LYS A 302 3.04 -15.54 15.51
C LYS A 302 4.26 -15.74 16.42
N GLN A 303 4.26 -15.19 17.63
CA GLN A 303 5.35 -15.38 18.60
C GLN A 303 5.19 -16.70 19.39
N GLN A 304 3.99 -17.18 19.62
CA GLN A 304 3.77 -18.42 20.36
C GLN A 304 4.07 -19.68 19.55
N THR A 305 3.95 -19.64 18.21
CA THR A 305 4.21 -20.83 17.35
C THR A 305 5.72 -21.10 17.15
N LYS A 306 6.61 -20.19 17.50
CA LYS A 306 8.08 -20.41 17.44
C LYS A 306 8.69 -20.98 18.72
N ALA A 307 7.94 -21.14 19.80
CA ALA A 307 8.45 -21.52 21.13
C ALA A 307 8.25 -23.00 21.49
N VAL A 308 7.70 -23.84 20.63
CA VAL A 308 7.50 -25.26 20.91
C VAL A 308 8.19 -26.10 19.84
N VAL A 309 9.52 -26.26 19.95
CA VAL A 309 10.21 -27.45 19.47
C VAL A 309 10.60 -28.22 20.73
N PRO A 310 9.90 -29.31 21.10
CA PRO A 310 10.40 -30.20 22.14
C PRO A 310 11.69 -30.84 21.65
N GLY A 311 12.72 -30.75 22.47
CA GLY A 311 13.99 -31.41 22.22
C GLY A 311 13.81 -32.88 21.96
N SER A 312 14.37 -33.38 20.86
CA SER A 312 14.68 -34.79 20.66
C SER A 312 15.77 -35.17 21.66
N GLY A 313 15.39 -35.70 22.80
CA GLY A 313 16.27 -36.40 23.70
C GLY A 313 16.47 -37.84 23.21
N THR A 314 17.73 -38.25 23.27
CA THR A 314 18.37 -39.60 23.17
C THR A 314 18.36 -40.25 21.81
#